data_2e1d13506d61f16772ce9dc4307ba94a
#
_entry.id   2e1d13506d61f16772ce9dc4307ba94a
#
_cell.length_a   1.000
_cell.length_b   1.000
_cell.length_c   1.000
_cell.angle_alpha   90.00
_cell.angle_beta   90.00
_cell.angle_gamma   90.00
#
_symmetry.space_group_name_H-M   'P 1'
#
loop_
_entity.id
_entity.type
_entity.pdbx_description
1 polymer ?
#
loop_
_entity_poly.entity_id
_entity_poly.type
_entity_poly.pdbx_seq_one_letter_code
_entity_poly.pdbx_strand_id
1 'polypeptide(L)'
;MEAHKIPVFKSWVSEWMARSVIFAILMTCLFGFAFYSSPVTVMGYYGVQPTDVQYGMVLLYGSTVAFLALDFRIVKYFEPRKYLLMALAINTVCSVICFHSKDWTLFMICQFIQGMTCALMSGIVLQLTFPRLQSTRARVIGYTLLYGSIQISVPFFSIYSSALLHFYDFNWLFYSLTIVLIILTVVVLFTMNGKARFTKKIPLYQMDWAGYLFYVSFILILGYILIYGRQLGWFDSRVIIFLSIGNLILLILFVIRESKLKRPLINLQIFKVKNFVIGLLLLFSFYIFKGSTGLTYGYLEVILGNDPLSTIPIWLAVIVGTVLSMFVTSRFVLMGFNLIRMIIVGFSFMALYYAYMILFVAVQGETVQFILPMFIYGVATGVLFVPIVSFTSSAAPPKIALNASLIGIFARFTGFTASLALNNEIQLFSKSAVRERLRETVTEVNAQLPIALLDIQNKYINAGSDIYTAKGVSEAHFNKLVGQQILARATRDYYDLMFVAVVFVIAILLLLPQIKKVVLRLQKETIPY
;
A
#
# COMPACT_ATOMS: atom_id res chain seq x y z
N MET A 1 -7.65 19.18 -38.98
CA MET A 1 -6.68 18.99 -37.88
C MET A 1 -6.73 17.54 -37.44
N GLU A 2 -5.62 16.81 -37.46
CA GLU A 2 -5.61 15.43 -36.95
C GLU A 2 -5.90 15.41 -35.46
N ALA A 3 -6.75 14.48 -34.99
CA ALA A 3 -7.24 14.44 -33.60
C ALA A 3 -6.12 14.38 -32.53
N HIS A 4 -4.91 13.92 -32.87
CA HIS A 4 -3.76 13.89 -31.99
C HIS A 4 -3.04 15.24 -31.79
N LYS A 5 -3.38 16.27 -32.60
CA LYS A 5 -2.87 17.64 -32.47
C LYS A 5 -3.77 18.52 -31.62
N ILE A 6 -4.97 18.03 -31.24
CA ILE A 6 -5.89 18.78 -30.39
C ILE A 6 -5.41 18.67 -28.94
N PRO A 7 -5.24 19.80 -28.22
CA PRO A 7 -4.85 19.77 -26.80
C PRO A 7 -5.91 19.06 -25.96
N VAL A 8 -5.48 18.30 -24.95
CA VAL A 8 -6.40 17.51 -24.11
C VAL A 8 -7.29 18.41 -23.25
N PHE A 9 -6.79 19.53 -22.78
CA PHE A 9 -7.56 20.52 -22.06
C PHE A 9 -8.04 21.63 -23.01
N LYS A 10 -9.19 22.21 -22.72
CA LYS A 10 -9.75 23.35 -23.48
C LYS A 10 -8.86 24.58 -23.33
N SER A 11 -8.95 25.51 -24.29
CA SER A 11 -8.09 26.69 -24.39
C SER A 11 -8.20 27.66 -23.21
N TRP A 12 -9.35 27.72 -22.55
CA TRP A 12 -9.57 28.57 -21.37
C TRP A 12 -8.98 28.02 -20.06
N VAL A 13 -8.57 26.74 -20.05
CA VAL A 13 -7.99 26.08 -18.86
C VAL A 13 -6.51 26.48 -18.75
N SER A 14 -6.17 27.21 -17.69
CA SER A 14 -4.80 27.57 -17.38
C SER A 14 -3.96 26.33 -17.02
N GLU A 15 -2.63 26.41 -17.14
CA GLU A 15 -1.72 25.32 -16.75
C GLU A 15 -1.86 24.94 -15.26
N TRP A 16 -2.10 25.92 -14.40
CA TRP A 16 -2.33 25.67 -12.97
C TRP A 16 -3.62 24.86 -12.74
N MET A 17 -4.72 25.26 -13.38
CA MET A 17 -5.99 24.51 -13.32
C MET A 17 -5.84 23.10 -13.86
N ALA A 18 -5.13 22.92 -14.98
CA ALA A 18 -4.88 21.60 -15.54
C ALA A 18 -4.10 20.70 -14.56
N ARG A 19 -3.08 21.22 -13.88
CA ARG A 19 -2.31 20.50 -12.86
C ARG A 19 -3.17 20.14 -11.65
N SER A 20 -4.04 21.05 -11.20
CA SER A 20 -4.98 20.78 -10.11
C SER A 20 -5.97 19.67 -10.46
N VAL A 21 -6.51 19.67 -11.70
CA VAL A 21 -7.39 18.59 -12.17
C VAL A 21 -6.66 17.24 -12.21
N ILE A 22 -5.44 17.19 -12.72
CA ILE A 22 -4.62 15.97 -12.75
C ILE A 22 -4.38 15.46 -11.32
N PHE A 23 -4.06 16.35 -10.39
CA PHE A 23 -3.86 15.99 -8.98
C PHE A 23 -5.17 15.47 -8.35
N ALA A 24 -6.30 16.11 -8.62
CA ALA A 24 -7.60 15.65 -8.14
C ALA A 24 -7.96 14.26 -8.67
N ILE A 25 -7.70 13.97 -9.96
CA ILE A 25 -7.87 12.63 -10.54
C ILE A 25 -7.00 11.62 -9.79
N LEU A 26 -5.72 11.95 -9.54
CA LEU A 26 -4.79 11.06 -8.84
C LEU A 26 -5.24 10.77 -7.41
N MET A 27 -5.62 11.79 -6.64
CA MET A 27 -6.11 11.60 -5.26
C MET A 27 -7.40 10.79 -5.24
N THR A 28 -8.33 11.04 -6.17
CA THR A 28 -9.58 10.27 -6.26
C THR A 28 -9.33 8.80 -6.60
N CYS A 29 -8.38 8.48 -7.48
CA CYS A 29 -8.08 7.08 -7.80
C CYS A 29 -7.47 6.31 -6.61
N LEU A 30 -6.79 7.02 -5.69
CA LEU A 30 -6.19 6.44 -4.49
C LEU A 30 -7.16 6.38 -3.30
N PHE A 31 -8.36 6.93 -3.42
CA PHE A 31 -9.34 6.97 -2.34
C PHE A 31 -9.75 5.57 -1.86
N GLY A 32 -9.71 4.57 -2.72
CA GLY A 32 -10.04 3.18 -2.37
C GLY A 32 -9.24 2.64 -1.18
N PHE A 33 -8.03 3.17 -0.92
CA PHE A 33 -7.24 2.79 0.25
C PHE A 33 -7.76 3.38 1.57
N ALA A 34 -8.64 4.39 1.53
CA ALA A 34 -9.28 4.94 2.72
C ALA A 34 -10.15 3.92 3.46
N PHE A 35 -10.76 2.99 2.72
CA PHE A 35 -11.63 1.95 3.29
C PHE A 35 -10.89 0.98 4.23
N TYR A 36 -9.58 0.90 4.12
CA TYR A 36 -8.73 0.00 4.91
C TYR A 36 -7.90 0.72 5.98
N SER A 37 -8.16 1.99 6.22
CA SER A 37 -7.42 2.79 7.20
C SER A 37 -7.74 2.43 8.65
N SER A 38 -8.97 1.98 8.93
CA SER A 38 -9.39 1.40 10.23
C SER A 38 -9.95 -0.01 10.01
N PRO A 39 -9.09 -1.05 10.06
CA PRO A 39 -9.53 -2.44 9.89
C PRO A 39 -10.59 -2.87 10.89
N VAL A 40 -10.52 -2.38 12.14
CA VAL A 40 -11.48 -2.70 13.22
C VAL A 40 -12.88 -2.25 12.84
N THR A 41 -13.03 -1.04 12.28
CA THR A 41 -14.32 -0.52 11.84
C THR A 41 -14.91 -1.35 10.69
N VAL A 42 -14.06 -1.75 9.72
CA VAL A 42 -14.48 -2.62 8.60
C VAL A 42 -14.96 -3.97 9.11
N MET A 43 -14.21 -4.59 10.04
CA MET A 43 -14.60 -5.87 10.66
C MET A 43 -15.94 -5.74 11.37
N GLY A 44 -16.14 -4.69 12.15
CA GLY A 44 -17.39 -4.46 12.87
C GLY A 44 -18.57 -4.22 11.93
N TYR A 45 -18.37 -3.48 10.85
CA TYR A 45 -19.44 -3.15 9.90
C TYR A 45 -19.91 -4.35 9.06
N TYR A 46 -18.98 -5.19 8.58
CA TYR A 46 -19.27 -6.35 7.73
C TYR A 46 -19.34 -7.69 8.50
N GLY A 47 -18.91 -7.74 9.76
CA GLY A 47 -18.86 -8.97 10.55
C GLY A 47 -17.82 -9.98 10.04
N VAL A 48 -16.68 -9.51 9.53
CA VAL A 48 -15.63 -10.32 8.89
C VAL A 48 -14.35 -10.38 9.72
N GLN A 49 -13.46 -11.31 9.37
CA GLN A 49 -12.18 -11.50 10.05
C GLN A 49 -11.11 -10.51 9.56
N PRO A 50 -10.05 -10.25 10.36
CA PRO A 50 -8.94 -9.38 9.95
C PRO A 50 -8.28 -9.81 8.63
N THR A 51 -8.17 -11.11 8.38
CA THR A 51 -7.63 -11.69 7.14
C THR A 51 -8.47 -11.36 5.92
N ASP A 52 -9.80 -11.30 6.07
CA ASP A 52 -10.71 -10.92 4.99
C ASP A 52 -10.49 -9.47 4.59
N VAL A 53 -10.35 -8.57 5.58
CA VAL A 53 -10.08 -7.15 5.35
C VAL A 53 -8.72 -6.97 4.65
N GLN A 54 -7.69 -7.70 5.08
CA GLN A 54 -6.38 -7.68 4.43
C GLN A 54 -6.46 -8.18 2.98
N TYR A 55 -7.22 -9.24 2.73
CA TYR A 55 -7.41 -9.75 1.37
C TYR A 55 -8.20 -8.78 0.50
N GLY A 56 -9.19 -8.07 1.04
CA GLY A 56 -9.89 -6.98 0.35
C GLY A 56 -8.92 -5.89 -0.16
N MET A 57 -7.97 -5.47 0.69
CA MET A 57 -6.92 -4.52 0.30
C MET A 57 -5.99 -5.10 -0.77
N VAL A 58 -5.60 -6.37 -0.64
CA VAL A 58 -4.78 -7.07 -1.63
C VAL A 58 -5.53 -7.23 -2.96
N LEU A 59 -6.83 -7.46 -2.94
CA LEU A 59 -7.69 -7.56 -4.12
C LEU A 59 -7.76 -6.22 -4.87
N LEU A 60 -8.00 -5.11 -4.16
CA LEU A 60 -8.01 -3.76 -4.72
C LEU A 60 -6.66 -3.42 -5.38
N TYR A 61 -5.56 -3.66 -4.68
CA TYR A 61 -4.23 -3.36 -5.19
C TYR A 61 -3.82 -4.33 -6.30
N GLY A 62 -4.09 -5.63 -6.16
CA GLY A 62 -3.78 -6.66 -7.15
C GLY A 62 -4.53 -6.45 -8.47
N SER A 63 -5.81 -6.10 -8.43
CA SER A 63 -6.59 -5.75 -9.62
C SER A 63 -6.05 -4.49 -10.31
N THR A 64 -5.63 -3.48 -9.53
CA THR A 64 -4.96 -2.28 -10.06
C THR A 64 -3.67 -2.65 -10.81
N VAL A 65 -2.80 -3.45 -10.20
CA VAL A 65 -1.51 -3.88 -10.79
C VAL A 65 -1.72 -4.72 -12.03
N ALA A 66 -2.66 -5.65 -11.99
CA ALA A 66 -2.95 -6.53 -13.11
C ALA A 66 -3.50 -5.75 -14.30
N PHE A 67 -4.47 -4.86 -14.05
CA PHE A 67 -5.11 -4.11 -15.12
C PHE A 67 -4.20 -3.04 -15.72
N LEU A 68 -3.29 -2.45 -14.94
CA LEU A 68 -2.35 -1.45 -15.43
C LEU A 68 -1.45 -1.99 -16.56
N ALA A 69 -1.11 -3.29 -16.54
CA ALA A 69 -0.36 -3.93 -17.62
C ALA A 69 -1.11 -3.89 -18.97
N LEU A 70 -2.43 -3.98 -18.92
CA LEU A 70 -3.31 -3.90 -20.07
C LEU A 70 -3.64 -2.45 -20.47
N ASP A 71 -3.82 -1.58 -19.47
CA ASP A 71 -4.24 -0.19 -19.60
C ASP A 71 -3.35 0.62 -20.53
N PHE A 72 -2.04 0.46 -20.49
CA PHE A 72 -1.09 1.16 -21.37
C PHE A 72 -1.36 1.00 -22.88
N ARG A 73 -2.11 -0.02 -23.26
CA ARG A 73 -2.56 -0.25 -24.63
C ARG A 73 -3.97 0.26 -24.86
N ILE A 74 -4.87 0.00 -23.91
CA ILE A 74 -6.28 0.40 -23.98
C ILE A 74 -6.41 1.92 -24.04
N VAL A 75 -5.67 2.66 -23.24
CA VAL A 75 -5.72 4.12 -23.19
C VAL A 75 -5.35 4.78 -24.53
N LYS A 76 -4.57 4.10 -25.40
CA LYS A 76 -4.23 4.57 -26.76
C LYS A 76 -5.35 4.35 -27.77
N TYR A 77 -6.32 3.51 -27.46
CA TYR A 77 -7.48 3.27 -28.31
C TYR A 77 -8.57 4.32 -28.14
N PHE A 78 -8.85 4.70 -26.89
CA PHE A 78 -9.92 5.62 -26.54
C PHE A 78 -9.45 7.08 -26.51
N GLU A 79 -10.41 8.01 -26.54
CA GLU A 79 -10.19 9.42 -26.27
C GLU A 79 -10.06 9.61 -24.74
N PRO A 80 -9.06 10.38 -24.25
CA PRO A 80 -8.79 10.48 -22.80
C PRO A 80 -10.01 10.88 -21.96
N ARG A 81 -10.81 11.84 -22.45
CA ARG A 81 -12.04 12.29 -21.79
C ARG A 81 -13.06 11.16 -21.65
N LYS A 82 -13.37 10.46 -22.74
CA LYS A 82 -14.36 9.36 -22.71
C LYS A 82 -13.91 8.22 -21.83
N TYR A 83 -12.61 7.90 -21.90
CA TYR A 83 -12.02 6.85 -21.10
C TYR A 83 -12.08 7.15 -19.60
N LEU A 84 -11.74 8.38 -19.21
CA LEU A 84 -11.82 8.83 -17.83
C LEU A 84 -13.27 8.88 -17.32
N LEU A 85 -14.20 9.39 -18.14
CA LEU A 85 -15.62 9.42 -17.77
C LEU A 85 -16.21 8.03 -17.57
N MET A 86 -15.81 7.05 -18.39
CA MET A 86 -16.19 5.65 -18.20
C MET A 86 -15.66 5.10 -16.87
N ALA A 87 -14.39 5.35 -16.54
CA ALA A 87 -13.81 4.93 -15.27
C ALA A 87 -14.54 5.57 -14.07
N LEU A 88 -14.82 6.86 -14.14
CA LEU A 88 -15.55 7.59 -13.09
C LEU A 88 -16.99 7.07 -12.94
N ALA A 89 -17.71 6.81 -14.04
CA ALA A 89 -19.06 6.26 -14.00
C ALA A 89 -19.10 4.86 -13.35
N ILE A 90 -18.20 3.95 -13.75
CA ILE A 90 -18.12 2.62 -13.15
C ILE A 90 -17.80 2.70 -11.65
N ASN A 91 -16.84 3.56 -11.27
CA ASN A 91 -16.46 3.74 -9.87
C ASN A 91 -17.63 4.33 -9.05
N THR A 92 -18.38 5.27 -9.60
CA THR A 92 -19.59 5.85 -8.96
C THR A 92 -20.65 4.79 -8.73
N VAL A 93 -20.92 3.94 -9.72
CA VAL A 93 -21.90 2.84 -9.58
C VAL A 93 -21.46 1.87 -8.47
N CYS A 94 -20.20 1.43 -8.46
CA CYS A 94 -19.67 0.57 -7.40
C CYS A 94 -19.78 1.23 -6.02
N SER A 95 -19.48 2.53 -5.93
CA SER A 95 -19.56 3.27 -4.67
C SER A 95 -20.99 3.36 -4.13
N VAL A 96 -21.96 3.61 -5.00
CA VAL A 96 -23.40 3.65 -4.63
C VAL A 96 -23.88 2.27 -4.19
N ILE A 97 -23.47 1.19 -4.87
CA ILE A 97 -23.80 -0.18 -4.48
C ILE A 97 -23.25 -0.49 -3.08
N CYS A 98 -21.97 -0.17 -2.82
CA CYS A 98 -21.36 -0.40 -1.51
C CYS A 98 -21.98 0.45 -0.38
N PHE A 99 -22.48 1.64 -0.69
CA PHE A 99 -23.17 2.46 0.30
C PHE A 99 -24.47 1.80 0.81
N HIS A 100 -25.23 1.14 -0.08
CA HIS A 100 -26.51 0.52 0.24
C HIS A 100 -26.41 -0.94 0.71
N SER A 101 -25.27 -1.61 0.50
CA SER A 101 -25.09 -3.02 0.80
C SER A 101 -24.15 -3.27 1.98
N LYS A 102 -24.54 -4.21 2.84
CA LYS A 102 -23.67 -4.78 3.90
C LYS A 102 -23.13 -6.17 3.54
N ASP A 103 -23.31 -6.62 2.28
CA ASP A 103 -22.80 -7.90 1.83
C ASP A 103 -21.31 -7.79 1.50
N TRP A 104 -20.50 -8.58 2.22
CA TRP A 104 -19.06 -8.67 2.02
C TRP A 104 -18.68 -9.15 0.61
N THR A 105 -19.40 -10.11 0.06
CA THR A 105 -19.11 -10.65 -1.27
C THR A 105 -19.29 -9.59 -2.34
N LEU A 106 -20.38 -8.82 -2.24
CA LEU A 106 -20.65 -7.72 -3.17
C LEU A 106 -19.60 -6.60 -3.01
N PHE A 107 -19.19 -6.30 -1.78
CA PHE A 107 -18.08 -5.38 -1.51
C PHE A 107 -16.79 -5.83 -2.21
N MET A 108 -16.41 -7.11 -2.10
CA MET A 108 -15.20 -7.65 -2.74
C MET A 108 -15.26 -7.54 -4.27
N ILE A 109 -16.40 -7.82 -4.89
CA ILE A 109 -16.59 -7.63 -6.34
C ILE A 109 -16.42 -6.16 -6.71
N CYS A 110 -17.04 -5.25 -5.97
CA CYS A 110 -16.88 -3.82 -6.19
C CYS A 110 -15.43 -3.36 -6.00
N GLN A 111 -14.71 -3.87 -5.00
CA GLN A 111 -13.29 -3.56 -4.78
C GLN A 111 -12.40 -4.02 -5.94
N PHE A 112 -12.66 -5.20 -6.51
CA PHE A 112 -11.96 -5.65 -7.71
C PHE A 112 -12.19 -4.70 -8.89
N ILE A 113 -13.43 -4.29 -9.14
CA ILE A 113 -13.78 -3.34 -10.22
C ILE A 113 -13.20 -1.94 -9.93
N GLN A 114 -13.24 -1.48 -8.69
CA GLN A 114 -12.64 -0.20 -8.28
C GLN A 114 -11.11 -0.21 -8.44
N GLY A 115 -10.44 -1.33 -8.21
CA GLY A 115 -9.02 -1.48 -8.53
C GLY A 115 -8.74 -1.37 -10.03
N MET A 116 -9.58 -1.94 -10.89
CA MET A 116 -9.47 -1.74 -12.35
C MET A 116 -9.66 -0.26 -12.72
N THR A 117 -10.66 0.43 -12.17
CA THR A 117 -10.86 1.87 -12.44
C THR A 117 -9.73 2.74 -11.91
N CYS A 118 -9.13 2.37 -10.79
CA CYS A 118 -7.91 3.01 -10.26
C CYS A 118 -6.75 2.91 -11.28
N ALA A 119 -6.55 1.76 -11.92
CA ALA A 119 -5.56 1.60 -12.99
C ALA A 119 -5.86 2.50 -14.19
N LEU A 120 -7.12 2.57 -14.65
CA LEU A 120 -7.54 3.44 -15.74
C LEU A 120 -7.23 4.91 -15.46
N MET A 121 -7.55 5.37 -14.26
CA MET A 121 -7.34 6.77 -13.85
C MET A 121 -5.85 7.08 -13.70
N SER A 122 -5.07 6.19 -13.08
CA SER A 122 -3.63 6.38 -12.90
C SER A 122 -2.86 6.37 -14.22
N GLY A 123 -3.24 5.53 -15.18
CA GLY A 123 -2.68 5.51 -16.53
C GLY A 123 -2.87 6.84 -17.27
N ILE A 124 -4.06 7.45 -17.18
CA ILE A 124 -4.32 8.79 -17.74
C ILE A 124 -3.48 9.85 -17.03
N VAL A 125 -3.41 9.83 -15.69
CA VAL A 125 -2.60 10.79 -14.93
C VAL A 125 -1.16 10.79 -15.38
N LEU A 126 -0.57 9.61 -15.59
CA LEU A 126 0.80 9.47 -16.10
C LEU A 126 0.95 10.15 -17.47
N GLN A 127 0.04 9.89 -18.40
CA GLN A 127 0.10 10.44 -19.76
C GLN A 127 -0.16 11.96 -19.81
N LEU A 128 -0.91 12.51 -18.86
CA LEU A 128 -1.16 13.95 -18.76
C LEU A 128 -0.01 14.69 -18.07
N THR A 129 0.66 14.06 -17.10
CA THR A 129 1.69 14.71 -16.28
C THR A 129 2.99 14.91 -17.05
N PHE A 130 3.51 13.87 -17.70
CA PHE A 130 4.85 13.92 -18.31
C PHE A 130 5.01 14.94 -19.45
N PRO A 131 4.06 15.09 -20.39
CA PRO A 131 4.19 16.09 -21.46
C PRO A 131 4.20 17.55 -20.97
N ARG A 132 3.67 17.80 -19.75
CA ARG A 132 3.59 19.13 -19.13
C ARG A 132 4.85 19.55 -18.39
N LEU A 133 5.76 18.62 -18.15
CA LEU A 133 7.03 18.90 -17.52
C LEU A 133 8.04 19.34 -18.59
N GLN A 134 8.31 20.64 -18.66
CA GLN A 134 9.21 21.24 -19.67
C GLN A 134 10.70 21.11 -19.29
N SER A 135 11.01 20.67 -18.07
CA SER A 135 12.39 20.53 -17.60
C SER A 135 13.10 19.35 -18.27
N THR A 136 14.41 19.49 -18.55
CA THR A 136 15.30 18.38 -18.95
C THR A 136 15.34 17.25 -17.90
N ARG A 137 14.98 17.56 -16.65
CA ARG A 137 14.92 16.64 -15.51
C ARG A 137 13.48 16.17 -15.22
N ALA A 138 12.57 16.32 -16.18
CA ALA A 138 11.13 16.05 -16.06
C ALA A 138 10.82 14.67 -15.47
N ARG A 139 11.64 13.67 -15.75
CA ARG A 139 11.42 12.31 -15.28
C ARG A 139 11.51 12.19 -13.76
N VAL A 140 12.54 12.76 -13.15
CA VAL A 140 12.69 12.73 -11.67
C VAL A 140 11.59 13.54 -11.01
N ILE A 141 11.30 14.73 -11.52
CA ILE A 141 10.24 15.60 -10.98
C ILE A 141 8.88 14.92 -11.10
N GLY A 142 8.54 14.37 -12.27
CA GLY A 142 7.28 13.68 -12.50
C GLY A 142 7.09 12.46 -11.61
N TYR A 143 8.12 11.64 -11.48
CA TYR A 143 8.06 10.49 -10.57
C TYR A 143 7.97 10.91 -9.11
N THR A 144 8.69 11.96 -8.68
CA THR A 144 8.61 12.46 -7.30
C THR A 144 7.21 12.97 -6.97
N LEU A 145 6.58 13.73 -7.87
CA LEU A 145 5.21 14.21 -7.66
C LEU A 145 4.21 13.07 -7.63
N LEU A 146 4.22 12.20 -8.66
CA LEU A 146 3.25 11.10 -8.76
C LEU A 146 3.38 10.12 -7.58
N TYR A 147 4.59 9.66 -7.34
CA TYR A 147 4.82 8.68 -6.27
C TYR A 147 4.80 9.30 -4.89
N GLY A 148 5.14 10.59 -4.77
CA GLY A 148 4.93 11.36 -3.54
C GLY A 148 3.46 11.37 -3.14
N SER A 149 2.58 11.66 -4.09
CA SER A 149 1.14 11.61 -3.86
C SER A 149 0.67 10.21 -3.42
N ILE A 150 1.20 9.14 -4.03
CA ILE A 150 0.89 7.76 -3.62
C ILE A 150 1.39 7.46 -2.20
N GLN A 151 2.58 7.96 -1.82
CA GLN A 151 3.10 7.73 -0.45
C GLN A 151 2.31 8.50 0.61
N ILE A 152 1.84 9.69 0.27
CA ILE A 152 1.06 10.57 1.16
C ILE A 152 -0.41 10.12 1.22
N SER A 153 -0.93 9.44 0.19
CA SER A 153 -2.36 9.09 0.11
C SER A 153 -2.82 8.25 1.30
N VAL A 154 -2.05 7.25 1.72
CA VAL A 154 -2.43 6.39 2.86
C VAL A 154 -2.59 7.22 4.14
N PRO A 155 -1.59 7.96 4.64
CA PRO A 155 -1.77 8.77 5.82
C PRO A 155 -2.82 9.89 5.66
N PHE A 156 -2.95 10.47 4.45
CA PHE A 156 -3.97 11.49 4.18
C PHE A 156 -5.39 10.92 4.29
N PHE A 157 -5.64 9.78 3.65
CA PHE A 157 -6.96 9.14 3.73
C PHE A 157 -7.24 8.52 5.10
N SER A 158 -6.20 8.15 5.86
CA SER A 158 -6.40 7.74 7.26
C SER A 158 -6.88 8.90 8.14
N ILE A 159 -6.31 10.10 7.98
CA ILE A 159 -6.82 11.31 8.67
C ILE A 159 -8.27 11.58 8.27
N TYR A 160 -8.55 11.54 6.97
CA TYR A 160 -9.89 11.77 6.44
C TYR A 160 -10.90 10.74 6.98
N SER A 161 -10.55 9.46 6.94
CA SER A 161 -11.36 8.37 7.43
C SER A 161 -11.60 8.47 8.94
N SER A 162 -10.56 8.76 9.74
CA SER A 162 -10.69 8.95 11.18
C SER A 162 -11.63 10.10 11.53
N ALA A 163 -11.53 11.22 10.81
CA ALA A 163 -12.42 12.35 11.02
C ALA A 163 -13.88 12.04 10.63
N LEU A 164 -14.10 11.31 9.53
CA LEU A 164 -15.45 10.95 9.08
C LEU A 164 -16.08 9.90 9.99
N LEU A 165 -15.35 8.87 10.38
CA LEU A 165 -15.83 7.77 11.21
C LEU A 165 -16.09 8.18 12.67
N HIS A 166 -15.58 9.32 13.10
CA HIS A 166 -15.94 9.88 14.41
C HIS A 166 -17.40 10.36 14.48
N PHE A 167 -17.95 10.84 13.35
CA PHE A 167 -19.30 11.40 13.30
C PHE A 167 -20.32 10.49 12.60
N TYR A 168 -19.85 9.57 11.74
CA TYR A 168 -20.69 8.79 10.84
C TYR A 168 -20.25 7.31 10.81
N ASP A 169 -21.14 6.45 10.31
CA ASP A 169 -20.87 5.04 10.07
C ASP A 169 -19.93 4.81 8.89
N PHE A 170 -19.38 3.58 8.79
CA PHE A 170 -18.42 3.20 7.74
C PHE A 170 -18.93 3.44 6.31
N ASN A 171 -20.23 3.22 6.04
CA ASN A 171 -20.81 3.40 4.71
C ASN A 171 -20.73 4.85 4.19
N TRP A 172 -20.64 5.85 5.10
CA TRP A 172 -20.48 7.25 4.70
C TRP A 172 -19.17 7.54 3.96
N LEU A 173 -18.17 6.66 4.08
CA LEU A 173 -16.97 6.73 3.25
C LEU A 173 -17.31 6.56 1.76
N PHE A 174 -18.23 5.64 1.42
CA PHE A 174 -18.68 5.45 0.04
C PHE A 174 -19.54 6.62 -0.45
N TYR A 175 -20.36 7.18 0.43
CA TYR A 175 -21.14 8.37 0.09
C TYR A 175 -20.25 9.56 -0.22
N SER A 176 -19.25 9.81 0.59
CA SER A 176 -18.27 10.87 0.37
C SER A 176 -17.46 10.66 -0.92
N LEU A 177 -17.04 9.42 -1.20
CA LEU A 177 -16.40 9.08 -2.48
C LEU A 177 -17.33 9.36 -3.65
N THR A 178 -18.61 9.01 -3.54
CA THR A 178 -19.60 9.26 -4.60
C THR A 178 -19.72 10.75 -4.91
N ILE A 179 -19.76 11.61 -3.89
CA ILE A 179 -19.78 13.07 -4.07
C ILE A 179 -18.51 13.53 -4.80
N VAL A 180 -17.32 13.09 -4.37
CA VAL A 180 -16.06 13.45 -5.01
C VAL A 180 -16.03 13.01 -6.49
N LEU A 181 -16.50 11.79 -6.79
CA LEU A 181 -16.58 11.27 -8.16
C LEU A 181 -17.52 12.07 -9.05
N ILE A 182 -18.68 12.49 -8.54
CA ILE A 182 -19.64 13.34 -9.27
C ILE A 182 -19.00 14.71 -9.56
N ILE A 183 -18.42 15.36 -8.56
CA ILE A 183 -17.73 16.65 -8.73
C ILE A 183 -16.63 16.53 -9.77
N LEU A 184 -15.78 15.50 -9.67
CA LEU A 184 -14.70 15.26 -10.62
C LEU A 184 -15.23 14.99 -12.04
N THR A 185 -16.32 14.26 -12.17
CA THR A 185 -16.99 14.02 -13.46
C THR A 185 -17.42 15.34 -14.10
N VAL A 186 -18.04 16.24 -13.34
CA VAL A 186 -18.43 17.57 -13.80
C VAL A 186 -17.20 18.38 -14.23
N VAL A 187 -16.14 18.41 -13.41
CA VAL A 187 -14.90 19.11 -13.73
C VAL A 187 -14.26 18.58 -15.02
N VAL A 188 -14.21 17.27 -15.22
CA VAL A 188 -13.66 16.63 -16.44
C VAL A 188 -14.50 16.98 -17.67
N LEU A 189 -15.83 17.01 -17.55
CA LEU A 189 -16.75 17.39 -18.63
C LEU A 189 -16.52 18.84 -19.09
N PHE A 190 -16.23 19.75 -18.17
CA PHE A 190 -16.02 21.16 -18.50
C PHE A 190 -14.59 21.47 -18.97
N THR A 191 -13.57 20.79 -18.44
CA THR A 191 -12.16 21.13 -18.67
C THR A 191 -11.51 20.39 -19.84
N MET A 192 -11.94 19.13 -20.15
CA MET A 192 -11.27 18.30 -21.15
C MET A 192 -11.97 18.34 -22.52
N ASN A 193 -11.17 18.26 -23.59
CA ASN A 193 -11.63 18.15 -24.98
C ASN A 193 -12.09 16.72 -25.31
N GLY A 194 -13.24 16.60 -25.96
CA GLY A 194 -13.84 15.31 -26.30
C GLY A 194 -13.20 14.58 -27.49
N LYS A 195 -12.47 15.29 -28.37
CA LYS A 195 -11.88 14.72 -29.59
C LYS A 195 -10.36 14.57 -29.52
N ALA A 196 -9.73 14.96 -28.39
CA ALA A 196 -8.29 14.84 -28.21
C ALA A 196 -7.83 13.37 -28.12
N ARG A 197 -6.60 13.08 -28.60
CA ARG A 197 -5.97 11.77 -28.47
C ARG A 197 -4.50 11.94 -28.11
N PHE A 198 -3.96 10.98 -27.35
CA PHE A 198 -2.53 10.99 -26.98
C PHE A 198 -1.64 10.56 -28.14
N THR A 199 -2.06 9.54 -28.90
CA THR A 199 -1.29 8.91 -29.98
C THR A 199 -2.21 8.41 -31.09
N LYS A 200 -1.64 7.84 -32.16
CA LYS A 200 -2.41 7.09 -33.18
C LYS A 200 -3.12 5.90 -32.51
N LYS A 201 -4.36 5.66 -32.97
CA LYS A 201 -5.22 4.58 -32.47
C LYS A 201 -4.56 3.21 -32.68
N ILE A 202 -4.44 2.42 -31.63
CA ILE A 202 -3.96 1.04 -31.69
C ILE A 202 -5.15 0.10 -31.63
N PRO A 203 -5.31 -0.85 -32.57
CA PRO A 203 -6.45 -1.77 -32.57
C PRO A 203 -6.44 -2.73 -31.36
N LEU A 204 -7.60 -2.95 -30.75
CA LEU A 204 -7.77 -3.80 -29.54
C LEU A 204 -7.49 -5.30 -29.81
N TYR A 205 -7.64 -5.77 -31.06
CA TYR A 205 -7.34 -7.17 -31.39
C TYR A 205 -5.85 -7.54 -31.26
N GLN A 206 -4.96 -6.54 -31.17
CA GLN A 206 -3.53 -6.77 -30.96
C GLN A 206 -3.15 -6.98 -29.49
N MET A 207 -4.14 -7.02 -28.60
CA MET A 207 -3.92 -7.22 -27.16
C MET A 207 -3.88 -8.70 -26.83
N ASP A 208 -3.00 -9.07 -25.90
CA ASP A 208 -2.92 -10.43 -25.41
C ASP A 208 -3.88 -10.62 -24.21
N TRP A 209 -5.14 -10.93 -24.54
CA TRP A 209 -6.17 -11.19 -23.53
C TRP A 209 -5.91 -12.46 -22.71
N ALA A 210 -5.37 -13.52 -23.34
CA ALA A 210 -5.07 -14.75 -22.63
C ALA A 210 -3.88 -14.59 -21.67
N GLY A 211 -2.80 -13.88 -22.10
CA GLY A 211 -1.71 -13.51 -21.19
C GLY A 211 -2.19 -12.66 -20.03
N TYR A 212 -3.13 -11.74 -20.27
CA TYR A 212 -3.74 -10.96 -19.21
C TYR A 212 -4.53 -11.85 -18.22
N LEU A 213 -5.34 -12.79 -18.68
CA LEU A 213 -6.08 -13.71 -17.80
C LEU A 213 -5.13 -14.54 -16.93
N PHE A 214 -4.04 -15.06 -17.49
CA PHE A 214 -3.03 -15.77 -16.68
C PHE A 214 -2.39 -14.88 -15.65
N TYR A 215 -2.07 -13.63 -16.02
CA TYR A 215 -1.42 -12.67 -15.13
C TYR A 215 -2.34 -12.22 -13.98
N VAL A 216 -3.59 -11.86 -14.25
CA VAL A 216 -4.53 -11.44 -13.21
C VAL A 216 -4.85 -12.59 -12.26
N SER A 217 -5.10 -13.81 -12.80
CA SER A 217 -5.36 -14.98 -11.96
C SER A 217 -4.16 -15.31 -11.08
N PHE A 218 -2.94 -15.26 -11.65
CA PHE A 218 -1.70 -15.45 -10.89
C PHE A 218 -1.58 -14.47 -9.72
N ILE A 219 -1.79 -13.16 -9.95
CA ILE A 219 -1.68 -12.12 -8.92
C ILE A 219 -2.72 -12.34 -7.80
N LEU A 220 -3.96 -12.62 -8.14
CA LEU A 220 -5.03 -12.77 -7.16
C LEU A 220 -4.89 -14.03 -6.32
N ILE A 221 -4.53 -15.16 -6.95
CA ILE A 221 -4.28 -16.42 -6.25
C ILE A 221 -3.04 -16.30 -5.37
N LEU A 222 -1.96 -15.65 -5.83
CA LEU A 222 -0.78 -15.36 -5.01
C LEU A 222 -1.16 -14.56 -3.77
N GLY A 223 -1.97 -13.51 -3.95
CA GLY A 223 -2.48 -12.70 -2.85
C GLY A 223 -3.29 -13.52 -1.85
N TYR A 224 -4.16 -14.40 -2.33
CA TYR A 224 -4.95 -15.30 -1.48
C TYR A 224 -4.06 -16.25 -0.67
N ILE A 225 -3.11 -16.93 -1.33
CA ILE A 225 -2.18 -17.85 -0.67
C ILE A 225 -1.39 -17.15 0.43
N LEU A 226 -0.87 -15.96 0.16
CA LEU A 226 -0.07 -15.22 1.13
C LEU A 226 -0.89 -14.75 2.35
N ILE A 227 -2.13 -14.31 2.16
CA ILE A 227 -2.95 -13.78 3.25
C ILE A 227 -3.60 -14.90 4.07
N TYR A 228 -4.21 -15.90 3.41
CA TYR A 228 -4.92 -16.98 4.09
C TYR A 228 -4.02 -18.18 4.43
N GLY A 229 -2.79 -18.23 3.91
CA GLY A 229 -1.87 -19.36 4.12
C GLY A 229 -1.73 -19.74 5.59
N ARG A 230 -1.51 -18.76 6.45
CA ARG A 230 -1.37 -18.99 7.89
C ARG A 230 -2.67 -19.50 8.54
N GLN A 231 -3.80 -18.89 8.20
CA GLN A 231 -5.11 -19.28 8.76
C GLN A 231 -5.49 -20.70 8.37
N LEU A 232 -5.13 -21.12 7.17
CA LEU A 232 -5.42 -22.46 6.63
C LEU A 232 -4.33 -23.50 6.91
N GLY A 233 -3.24 -23.12 7.64
CA GLY A 233 -2.15 -24.04 7.99
C GLY A 233 -1.15 -24.30 6.87
N TRP A 234 -0.99 -23.36 5.92
CA TRP A 234 -0.09 -23.47 4.78
C TRP A 234 -0.23 -24.80 4.02
N PHE A 235 0.82 -25.57 3.87
CA PHE A 235 0.85 -26.82 3.12
C PHE A 235 0.19 -28.03 3.83
N ASP A 236 -0.34 -27.85 5.04
CA ASP A 236 -1.22 -28.84 5.67
C ASP A 236 -2.64 -28.79 5.05
N SER A 237 -3.00 -27.66 4.45
CA SER A 237 -4.30 -27.49 3.77
C SER A 237 -4.23 -27.95 2.32
N ARG A 238 -5.12 -28.88 1.95
CA ARG A 238 -5.28 -29.29 0.55
C ARG A 238 -5.62 -28.13 -0.39
N VAL A 239 -6.39 -27.15 0.10
CA VAL A 239 -6.77 -25.96 -0.69
C VAL A 239 -5.54 -25.14 -1.04
N ILE A 240 -4.66 -24.84 -0.07
CA ILE A 240 -3.42 -24.08 -0.31
C ILE A 240 -2.48 -24.84 -1.24
N ILE A 241 -2.37 -26.18 -1.11
CA ILE A 241 -1.54 -26.99 -2.01
C ILE A 241 -2.05 -26.87 -3.45
N PHE A 242 -3.37 -27.11 -3.68
CA PHE A 242 -3.95 -27.00 -5.02
C PHE A 242 -3.81 -25.59 -5.62
N LEU A 243 -4.06 -24.56 -4.83
CA LEU A 243 -3.90 -23.18 -5.27
C LEU A 243 -2.43 -22.85 -5.58
N SER A 244 -1.48 -23.36 -4.79
CA SER A 244 -0.04 -23.13 -5.01
C SER A 244 0.43 -23.82 -6.29
N ILE A 245 0.01 -25.07 -6.54
CA ILE A 245 0.32 -25.79 -7.77
C ILE A 245 -0.33 -25.08 -8.97
N GLY A 246 -1.61 -24.73 -8.87
CA GLY A 246 -2.32 -23.99 -9.92
C GLY A 246 -1.68 -22.65 -10.22
N ASN A 247 -1.25 -21.92 -9.20
CA ASN A 247 -0.58 -20.64 -9.35
C ASN A 247 0.79 -20.77 -10.05
N LEU A 248 1.55 -21.81 -9.71
CA LEU A 248 2.81 -22.13 -10.39
C LEU A 248 2.59 -22.46 -11.86
N ILE A 249 1.56 -23.26 -12.17
CA ILE A 249 1.20 -23.58 -13.55
C ILE A 249 0.82 -22.31 -14.33
N LEU A 250 0.01 -21.43 -13.74
CA LEU A 250 -0.36 -20.15 -14.35
C LEU A 250 0.86 -19.28 -14.63
N LEU A 251 1.81 -19.21 -13.70
CA LEU A 251 3.07 -18.48 -13.89
C LEU A 251 3.89 -19.08 -15.05
N ILE A 252 4.03 -20.40 -15.09
CA ILE A 252 4.76 -21.09 -16.16
C ILE A 252 4.10 -20.83 -17.53
N LEU A 253 2.78 -20.97 -17.62
CA LEU A 253 2.03 -20.69 -18.85
C LEU A 253 2.18 -19.23 -19.29
N PHE A 254 2.11 -18.29 -18.35
CA PHE A 254 2.34 -16.88 -18.62
C PHE A 254 3.75 -16.64 -19.18
N VAL A 255 4.80 -17.16 -18.50
CA VAL A 255 6.20 -16.98 -18.92
C VAL A 255 6.47 -17.60 -20.30
N ILE A 256 5.97 -18.82 -20.57
CA ILE A 256 6.11 -19.48 -21.87
C ILE A 256 5.43 -18.64 -22.95
N ARG A 257 4.22 -18.15 -22.68
CA ARG A 257 3.47 -17.32 -23.62
C ARG A 257 4.18 -16.02 -23.93
N GLU A 258 4.55 -15.26 -22.89
CA GLU A 258 5.23 -13.96 -23.02
C GLU A 258 6.60 -14.07 -23.71
N SER A 259 7.29 -15.21 -23.58
CA SER A 259 8.58 -15.45 -24.26
C SER A 259 8.44 -15.71 -25.75
N LYS A 260 7.28 -16.23 -26.22
CA LYS A 260 7.03 -16.59 -27.62
C LYS A 260 6.35 -15.48 -28.42
N LEU A 261 5.65 -14.55 -27.75
CA LEU A 261 4.89 -13.50 -28.43
C LEU A 261 5.79 -12.39 -28.97
N LYS A 262 5.48 -11.93 -30.21
CA LYS A 262 6.14 -10.76 -30.82
C LYS A 262 5.83 -9.44 -30.10
N ARG A 263 4.68 -9.36 -29.43
CA ARG A 263 4.21 -8.19 -28.67
C ARG A 263 3.73 -8.63 -27.27
N PRO A 264 4.66 -9.06 -26.42
CA PRO A 264 4.32 -9.57 -25.08
C PRO A 264 3.67 -8.47 -24.22
N LEU A 265 2.80 -8.86 -23.28
CA LEU A 265 2.23 -7.95 -22.27
C LEU A 265 3.36 -7.36 -21.41
N ILE A 266 4.27 -8.23 -20.98
CA ILE A 266 5.47 -7.89 -20.21
C ILE A 266 6.69 -8.51 -20.89
N ASN A 267 7.66 -7.68 -21.28
CA ASN A 267 8.89 -8.17 -21.90
C ASN A 267 9.87 -8.67 -20.83
N LEU A 268 10.02 -10.00 -20.75
CA LEU A 268 10.85 -10.66 -19.74
C LEU A 268 12.37 -10.46 -19.95
N GLN A 269 12.81 -9.95 -21.09
CA GLN A 269 14.24 -9.68 -21.35
C GLN A 269 14.85 -8.69 -20.36
N ILE A 270 14.02 -7.88 -19.68
CA ILE A 270 14.48 -6.91 -18.70
C ILE A 270 15.17 -7.56 -17.49
N PHE A 271 14.80 -8.80 -17.14
CA PHE A 271 15.44 -9.55 -16.05
C PHE A 271 16.90 -9.93 -16.33
N LYS A 272 17.36 -9.84 -17.59
CA LYS A 272 18.79 -10.02 -17.92
C LYS A 272 19.66 -8.86 -17.43
N VAL A 273 19.06 -7.72 -17.06
CA VAL A 273 19.78 -6.54 -16.59
C VAL A 273 19.99 -6.64 -15.07
N LYS A 274 21.21 -6.98 -14.63
CA LYS A 274 21.55 -7.21 -13.20
C LYS A 274 21.15 -6.04 -12.29
N ASN A 275 21.46 -4.80 -12.68
CA ASN A 275 21.10 -3.60 -11.87
C ASN A 275 19.59 -3.41 -11.74
N PHE A 276 18.81 -3.81 -12.75
CA PHE A 276 17.36 -3.78 -12.66
C PHE A 276 16.83 -4.78 -11.63
N VAL A 277 17.37 -6.00 -11.64
CA VAL A 277 17.00 -7.04 -10.65
C VAL A 277 17.36 -6.59 -9.23
N ILE A 278 18.55 -6.01 -9.02
CA ILE A 278 18.94 -5.43 -7.73
C ILE A 278 17.94 -4.33 -7.32
N GLY A 279 17.56 -3.46 -8.24
CA GLY A 279 16.56 -2.43 -7.98
C GLY A 279 15.18 -2.99 -7.60
N LEU A 280 14.76 -4.09 -8.22
CA LEU A 280 13.52 -4.80 -7.85
C LEU A 280 13.60 -5.40 -6.45
N LEU A 281 14.72 -6.02 -6.09
CA LEU A 281 14.93 -6.57 -4.74
C LEU A 281 14.92 -5.47 -3.68
N LEU A 282 15.55 -4.33 -3.95
CA LEU A 282 15.51 -3.17 -3.06
C LEU A 282 14.08 -2.61 -2.92
N LEU A 283 13.33 -2.57 -4.01
CA LEU A 283 11.94 -2.12 -4.01
C LEU A 283 11.04 -3.09 -3.22
N PHE A 284 11.22 -4.38 -3.41
CA PHE A 284 10.53 -5.43 -2.68
C PHE A 284 10.84 -5.34 -1.17
N SER A 285 12.12 -5.27 -0.79
CA SER A 285 12.54 -5.12 0.61
C SER A 285 11.98 -3.85 1.25
N PHE A 286 12.02 -2.74 0.54
CA PHE A 286 11.43 -1.48 1.03
C PHE A 286 9.94 -1.63 1.35
N TYR A 287 9.17 -2.33 0.50
CA TYR A 287 7.74 -2.53 0.75
C TYR A 287 7.45 -3.53 1.86
N ILE A 288 8.34 -4.50 2.11
CA ILE A 288 8.28 -5.36 3.30
C ILE A 288 8.39 -4.49 4.56
N PHE A 289 9.42 -3.67 4.66
CA PHE A 289 9.63 -2.83 5.84
C PHE A 289 8.55 -1.75 5.99
N LYS A 290 8.08 -1.19 4.89
CA LYS A 290 7.00 -0.21 4.91
C LYS A 290 5.70 -0.78 5.49
N GLY A 291 5.42 -2.07 5.34
CA GLY A 291 4.19 -2.72 5.81
C GLY A 291 4.00 -2.74 7.33
N SER A 292 5.02 -2.41 8.11
CA SER A 292 4.93 -2.33 9.58
C SER A 292 3.94 -1.27 10.10
N THR A 293 3.58 -0.29 9.29
CA THR A 293 2.63 0.77 9.71
C THR A 293 1.27 0.26 10.11
N GLY A 294 0.73 -0.76 9.40
CA GLY A 294 -0.55 -1.36 9.77
C GLY A 294 -0.53 -1.97 11.17
N LEU A 295 0.60 -2.58 11.56
CA LEU A 295 0.80 -3.09 12.91
C LEU A 295 0.88 -1.97 13.94
N THR A 296 1.58 -0.87 13.63
CA THR A 296 1.70 0.29 14.52
C THR A 296 0.33 0.88 14.85
N TYR A 297 -0.51 1.08 13.84
CA TYR A 297 -1.86 1.62 14.06
C TYR A 297 -2.78 0.64 14.77
N GLY A 298 -2.72 -0.64 14.45
CA GLY A 298 -3.45 -1.67 15.19
C GLY A 298 -3.02 -1.73 16.68
N TYR A 299 -1.75 -1.51 16.99
CA TYR A 299 -1.26 -1.40 18.36
C TYR A 299 -1.85 -0.18 19.08
N LEU A 300 -1.85 0.99 18.45
CA LEU A 300 -2.39 2.23 19.01
C LEU A 300 -3.90 2.12 19.27
N GLU A 301 -4.64 1.52 18.34
CA GLU A 301 -6.10 1.38 18.44
C GLU A 301 -6.51 0.29 19.43
N VAL A 302 -5.88 -0.90 19.36
CA VAL A 302 -6.32 -2.08 20.12
C VAL A 302 -5.70 -2.16 21.52
N ILE A 303 -4.41 -1.83 21.67
CA ILE A 303 -3.69 -1.97 22.93
C ILE A 303 -3.82 -0.71 23.77
N LEU A 304 -3.54 0.45 23.19
CA LEU A 304 -3.63 1.71 23.92
C LEU A 304 -5.07 2.23 23.99
N GLY A 305 -5.99 1.67 23.21
CA GLY A 305 -7.40 2.07 23.21
C GLY A 305 -7.61 3.51 22.71
N ASN A 306 -6.73 4.00 21.85
CA ASN A 306 -6.79 5.37 21.36
C ASN A 306 -7.99 5.56 20.42
N ASP A 307 -8.71 6.68 20.62
CA ASP A 307 -9.72 7.13 19.69
C ASP A 307 -9.08 7.44 18.31
N PRO A 308 -9.74 7.11 17.19
CA PRO A 308 -9.25 7.44 15.84
C PRO A 308 -8.79 8.89 15.65
N LEU A 309 -9.47 9.87 16.27
CA LEU A 309 -9.06 11.28 16.21
C LEU A 309 -7.71 11.55 16.87
N SER A 310 -7.40 10.84 17.96
CA SER A 310 -6.12 11.00 18.68
C SER A 310 -4.92 10.53 17.85
N THR A 311 -5.14 9.74 16.79
CA THR A 311 -4.09 9.28 15.87
C THR A 311 -3.75 10.29 14.77
N ILE A 312 -4.55 11.34 14.57
CA ILE A 312 -4.34 12.37 13.52
C ILE A 312 -2.96 13.02 13.59
N PRO A 313 -2.43 13.45 14.76
CA PRO A 313 -1.09 14.03 14.84
C PRO A 313 0.01 13.07 14.36
N ILE A 314 -0.15 11.77 14.59
CA ILE A 314 0.77 10.73 14.15
C ILE A 314 0.78 10.64 12.61
N TRP A 315 -0.40 10.64 11.98
CA TRP A 315 -0.52 10.63 10.51
C TRP A 315 0.05 11.92 9.89
N LEU A 316 -0.17 13.08 10.53
CA LEU A 316 0.42 14.34 10.10
C LEU A 316 1.95 14.30 10.16
N ALA A 317 2.52 13.73 11.22
CA ALA A 317 3.97 13.56 11.34
C ALA A 317 4.54 12.72 10.19
N VAL A 318 3.86 11.62 9.80
CA VAL A 318 4.25 10.81 8.63
C VAL A 318 4.21 11.64 7.35
N ILE A 319 3.14 12.41 7.12
CA ILE A 319 3.01 13.25 5.93
C ILE A 319 4.14 14.27 5.86
N VAL A 320 4.36 15.03 6.95
CA VAL A 320 5.40 16.05 7.02
C VAL A 320 6.78 15.43 6.78
N GLY A 321 7.10 14.33 7.47
CA GLY A 321 8.37 13.61 7.29
C GLY A 321 8.57 13.16 5.85
N THR A 322 7.55 12.58 5.23
CA THR A 322 7.60 12.08 3.85
C THR A 322 7.75 13.22 2.84
N VAL A 323 6.96 14.29 2.94
CA VAL A 323 7.02 15.44 2.01
C VAL A 323 8.38 16.13 2.07
N LEU A 324 8.85 16.46 3.27
CA LEU A 324 10.13 17.14 3.45
C LEU A 324 11.28 16.28 2.92
N SER A 325 11.32 15.02 3.30
CA SER A 325 12.40 14.11 2.88
C SER A 325 12.38 13.83 1.38
N MET A 326 11.21 13.65 0.75
CA MET A 326 11.12 13.46 -0.70
C MET A 326 11.57 14.70 -1.47
N PHE A 327 11.22 15.89 -0.98
CA PHE A 327 11.67 17.14 -1.60
C PHE A 327 13.20 17.25 -1.55
N VAL A 328 13.81 17.09 -0.37
CA VAL A 328 15.26 17.14 -0.17
C VAL A 328 15.97 16.06 -1.01
N THR A 329 15.48 14.82 -0.94
CA THR A 329 16.07 13.67 -1.63
C THR A 329 16.00 13.84 -3.15
N SER A 330 14.89 14.37 -3.69
CA SER A 330 14.78 14.64 -5.12
C SER A 330 15.82 15.66 -5.59
N ARG A 331 16.14 16.67 -4.78
CA ARG A 331 17.20 17.65 -5.07
C ARG A 331 18.58 16.99 -5.10
N PHE A 332 18.89 16.12 -4.14
CA PHE A 332 20.16 15.40 -4.13
C PHE A 332 20.30 14.45 -5.34
N VAL A 333 19.22 13.77 -5.74
CA VAL A 333 19.22 12.95 -6.96
C VAL A 333 19.50 13.82 -8.20
N LEU A 334 18.90 15.02 -8.29
CA LEU A 334 19.12 15.95 -9.40
C LEU A 334 20.53 16.55 -9.41
N MET A 335 21.17 16.68 -8.25
CA MET A 335 22.57 17.10 -8.11
C MET A 335 23.58 15.98 -8.46
N GLY A 336 23.10 14.75 -8.69
CA GLY A 336 23.94 13.62 -9.10
C GLY A 336 24.60 12.88 -7.93
N PHE A 337 24.08 13.00 -6.71
CA PHE A 337 24.57 12.21 -5.58
C PHE A 337 24.41 10.71 -5.83
N ASN A 338 25.28 9.91 -5.21
CA ASN A 338 25.27 8.46 -5.37
C ASN A 338 23.99 7.85 -4.77
N LEU A 339 23.15 7.25 -5.63
CA LEU A 339 21.87 6.67 -5.23
C LEU A 339 22.00 5.59 -4.16
N ILE A 340 23.05 4.75 -4.23
CA ILE A 340 23.26 3.68 -3.26
C ILE A 340 23.53 4.24 -1.87
N ARG A 341 24.36 5.30 -1.77
CA ARG A 341 24.60 5.96 -0.47
C ARG A 341 23.30 6.53 0.10
N MET A 342 22.47 7.14 -0.74
CA MET A 342 21.16 7.67 -0.32
C MET A 342 20.23 6.54 0.16
N ILE A 343 20.23 5.38 -0.51
CA ILE A 343 19.45 4.20 -0.11
C ILE A 343 19.94 3.68 1.25
N ILE A 344 21.25 3.61 1.48
CA ILE A 344 21.82 3.21 2.78
C ILE A 344 21.35 4.17 3.87
N VAL A 345 21.44 5.48 3.66
CA VAL A 345 20.94 6.49 4.60
C VAL A 345 19.45 6.32 4.88
N GLY A 346 18.65 6.05 3.86
CA GLY A 346 17.22 5.80 4.02
C GLY A 346 16.91 4.54 4.85
N PHE A 347 17.64 3.43 4.63
CA PHE A 347 17.52 2.24 5.48
C PHE A 347 18.03 2.48 6.90
N SER A 348 19.02 3.35 7.10
CA SER A 348 19.46 3.75 8.45
C SER A 348 18.38 4.51 9.21
N PHE A 349 17.61 5.39 8.55
CA PHE A 349 16.43 6.01 9.16
C PHE A 349 15.34 4.98 9.45
N MET A 350 15.16 3.98 8.60
CA MET A 350 14.21 2.89 8.86
C MET A 350 14.63 2.04 10.07
N ALA A 351 15.93 1.75 10.21
CA ALA A 351 16.47 1.06 11.40
C ALA A 351 16.25 1.92 12.67
N LEU A 352 16.48 3.22 12.59
CA LEU A 352 16.23 4.15 13.69
C LEU A 352 14.75 4.15 14.11
N TYR A 353 13.83 4.14 13.15
CA TYR A 353 12.39 3.99 13.43
C TYR A 353 12.10 2.71 14.21
N TYR A 354 12.62 1.56 13.76
CA TYR A 354 12.41 0.30 14.46
C TYR A 354 13.02 0.31 15.86
N ALA A 355 14.23 0.86 16.02
CA ALA A 355 14.86 0.99 17.33
C ALA A 355 13.99 1.80 18.31
N TYR A 356 13.40 2.91 17.86
CA TYR A 356 12.47 3.69 18.67
C TYR A 356 11.21 2.90 19.02
N MET A 357 10.63 2.16 18.06
CA MET A 357 9.43 1.37 18.32
C MET A 357 9.70 0.25 19.34
N ILE A 358 10.87 -0.38 19.32
CA ILE A 358 11.30 -1.37 20.32
C ILE A 358 11.30 -0.78 21.73
N LEU A 359 11.72 0.49 21.86
CA LEU A 359 11.79 1.16 23.17
C LEU A 359 10.41 1.60 23.69
N PHE A 360 9.52 2.06 22.81
CA PHE A 360 8.26 2.68 23.21
C PHE A 360 7.05 1.74 23.21
N VAL A 361 7.11 0.58 22.57
CA VAL A 361 6.00 -0.38 22.56
C VAL A 361 5.86 -1.05 23.92
N ALA A 362 4.84 -0.65 24.67
CA ALA A 362 4.45 -1.15 25.98
C ALA A 362 2.92 -1.24 26.10
N VAL A 363 2.41 -1.79 27.19
CA VAL A 363 0.95 -1.88 27.44
C VAL A 363 0.35 -0.50 27.79
N GLN A 364 1.17 0.41 28.29
CA GLN A 364 0.80 1.77 28.61
C GLN A 364 1.71 2.72 27.85
N GLY A 365 1.14 3.75 27.26
CA GLY A 365 1.89 4.76 26.50
C GLY A 365 0.97 5.89 26.04
N GLU A 366 1.54 7.05 25.85
CA GLU A 366 0.83 8.22 25.33
C GLU A 366 1.02 8.33 23.82
N THR A 367 -0.02 8.75 23.11
CA THR A 367 0.00 8.97 21.65
C THR A 367 1.14 9.88 21.20
N VAL A 368 1.50 10.88 22.02
CA VAL A 368 2.56 11.84 21.74
C VAL A 368 3.93 11.18 21.55
N GLN A 369 4.22 10.10 22.28
CA GLN A 369 5.48 9.36 22.21
C GLN A 369 5.72 8.74 20.83
N PHE A 370 4.65 8.47 20.07
CA PHE A 370 4.72 7.87 18.74
C PHE A 370 4.85 8.88 17.60
N ILE A 371 4.71 10.19 17.87
CA ILE A 371 4.85 11.24 16.86
C ILE A 371 6.27 11.26 16.27
N LEU A 372 7.30 11.22 17.12
CA LEU A 372 8.69 11.24 16.67
C LEU A 372 9.10 9.99 15.88
N PRO A 373 8.84 8.74 16.35
CA PRO A 373 9.12 7.54 15.56
C PRO A 373 8.41 7.57 14.21
N MET A 374 7.16 8.00 14.16
CA MET A 374 6.39 8.03 12.91
C MET A 374 6.84 9.16 11.97
N PHE A 375 7.33 10.27 12.49
CA PHE A 375 8.03 11.29 11.69
C PHE A 375 9.30 10.68 11.05
N ILE A 376 10.12 9.96 11.83
CA ILE A 376 11.33 9.27 11.33
C ILE A 376 10.96 8.23 10.26
N TYR A 377 9.88 7.48 10.46
CA TYR A 377 9.34 6.57 9.46
C TYR A 377 8.97 7.31 8.16
N GLY A 378 8.30 8.47 8.26
CA GLY A 378 8.00 9.33 7.13
C GLY A 378 9.27 9.77 6.40
N VAL A 379 10.30 10.20 7.13
CA VAL A 379 11.61 10.55 6.57
C VAL A 379 12.25 9.36 5.88
N ALA A 380 12.28 8.18 6.52
CA ALA A 380 12.84 6.96 5.95
C ALA A 380 12.17 6.59 4.62
N THR A 381 10.83 6.61 4.58
CA THR A 381 10.08 6.28 3.36
C THR A 381 10.35 7.25 2.22
N GLY A 382 10.44 8.55 2.49
CA GLY A 382 10.73 9.57 1.48
C GLY A 382 12.17 9.50 0.96
N VAL A 383 13.15 9.26 1.84
CA VAL A 383 14.56 9.10 1.45
C VAL A 383 14.80 7.84 0.65
N LEU A 384 14.14 6.72 0.97
CA LEU A 384 14.30 5.44 0.26
C LEU A 384 13.64 5.46 -1.10
N PHE A 385 12.43 5.98 -1.18
CA PHE A 385 11.57 5.77 -2.33
C PHE A 385 12.14 6.38 -3.62
N VAL A 386 12.52 7.67 -3.60
CA VAL A 386 13.00 8.39 -4.79
C VAL A 386 14.27 7.77 -5.37
N PRO A 387 15.33 7.47 -4.58
CA PRO A 387 16.53 6.82 -5.12
C PRO A 387 16.28 5.40 -5.64
N ILE A 388 15.49 4.57 -4.95
CA ILE A 388 15.21 3.20 -5.39
C ILE A 388 14.49 3.21 -6.74
N VAL A 389 13.44 4.04 -6.89
CA VAL A 389 12.69 4.15 -8.15
C VAL A 389 13.58 4.71 -9.26
N SER A 390 14.38 5.74 -8.96
CA SER A 390 15.30 6.33 -9.93
C SER A 390 16.37 5.33 -10.37
N PHE A 391 16.91 4.55 -9.44
CA PHE A 391 17.88 3.48 -9.73
C PHE A 391 17.26 2.40 -10.62
N THR A 392 16.11 1.85 -10.22
CA THR A 392 15.42 0.77 -10.93
C THR A 392 15.01 1.20 -12.35
N SER A 393 14.39 2.38 -12.47
CA SER A 393 13.92 2.89 -13.76
C SER A 393 15.06 3.28 -14.71
N SER A 394 16.18 3.77 -14.17
CA SER A 394 17.35 4.16 -14.97
C SER A 394 18.18 2.95 -15.43
N ALA A 395 18.14 1.83 -14.70
CA ALA A 395 18.79 0.59 -15.08
C ALA A 395 18.18 -0.04 -16.34
N ALA A 396 16.89 0.20 -16.59
CA ALA A 396 16.19 -0.38 -17.73
C ALA A 396 16.60 0.25 -19.08
N PRO A 397 16.83 -0.55 -20.14
CA PRO A 397 17.05 -0.02 -21.49
C PRO A 397 15.84 0.79 -21.99
N PRO A 398 16.03 1.89 -22.75
CA PRO A 398 14.93 2.76 -23.20
C PRO A 398 13.83 2.02 -23.96
N LYS A 399 14.20 1.03 -24.79
CA LYS A 399 13.25 0.24 -25.61
C LYS A 399 12.23 -0.56 -24.78
N ILE A 400 12.57 -0.92 -23.54
CA ILE A 400 11.75 -1.74 -22.65
C ILE A 400 11.47 -1.06 -21.31
N ALA A 401 11.67 0.26 -21.23
CA ALA A 401 11.51 1.04 -20.00
C ALA A 401 10.08 1.01 -19.42
N LEU A 402 9.05 0.87 -20.30
CA LEU A 402 7.66 0.68 -19.88
C LEU A 402 7.50 -0.61 -19.05
N ASN A 403 8.14 -1.70 -19.49
CA ASN A 403 8.08 -2.97 -18.75
C ASN A 403 8.76 -2.87 -17.39
N ALA A 404 9.80 -2.02 -17.25
CA ALA A 404 10.41 -1.75 -15.96
C ALA A 404 9.43 -1.14 -14.96
N SER A 405 8.58 -0.23 -15.41
CA SER A 405 7.55 0.37 -14.56
C SER A 405 6.52 -0.67 -14.13
N LEU A 406 6.02 -1.49 -15.05
CA LEU A 406 5.03 -2.55 -14.76
C LEU A 406 5.56 -3.58 -13.76
N ILE A 407 6.77 -4.09 -14.01
CA ILE A 407 7.41 -5.07 -13.10
C ILE A 407 7.75 -4.41 -11.76
N GLY A 408 8.15 -3.14 -11.76
CA GLY A 408 8.35 -2.38 -10.53
C GLY A 408 7.08 -2.24 -9.69
N ILE A 409 5.91 -2.04 -10.31
CA ILE A 409 4.62 -2.00 -9.60
C ILE A 409 4.24 -3.39 -9.08
N PHE A 410 4.51 -4.45 -9.86
CA PHE A 410 4.32 -5.82 -9.40
C PHE A 410 5.22 -6.16 -8.20
N ALA A 411 6.50 -5.75 -8.21
CA ALA A 411 7.41 -5.94 -7.07
C ALA A 411 6.95 -5.19 -5.81
N ARG A 412 6.31 -4.02 -5.96
CA ARG A 412 5.69 -3.29 -4.84
C ARG A 412 4.49 -4.05 -4.27
N PHE A 413 3.62 -4.54 -5.14
CA PHE A 413 2.46 -5.33 -4.75
C PHE A 413 2.89 -6.59 -3.99
N THR A 414 3.82 -7.37 -4.54
CA THR A 414 4.30 -8.60 -3.90
C THR A 414 5.02 -8.30 -2.58
N GLY A 415 5.84 -7.24 -2.50
CA GLY A 415 6.48 -6.81 -1.25
C GLY A 415 5.46 -6.38 -0.19
N PHE A 416 4.45 -5.63 -0.58
CA PHE A 416 3.36 -5.23 0.32
C PHE A 416 2.55 -6.45 0.82
N THR A 417 2.13 -7.33 -0.07
CA THR A 417 1.35 -8.53 0.31
C THR A 417 2.19 -9.48 1.17
N ALA A 418 3.49 -9.65 0.84
CA ALA A 418 4.42 -10.43 1.66
C ALA A 418 4.61 -9.80 3.05
N SER A 419 4.62 -8.47 3.18
CA SER A 419 4.72 -7.82 4.49
C SER A 419 3.52 -8.12 5.39
N LEU A 420 2.30 -8.18 4.83
CA LEU A 420 1.10 -8.57 5.57
C LEU A 420 1.19 -10.03 6.02
N ALA A 421 1.61 -10.93 5.12
CA ALA A 421 1.78 -12.35 5.44
C ALA A 421 2.83 -12.57 6.54
N LEU A 422 4.00 -11.91 6.42
CA LEU A 422 5.06 -11.96 7.44
C LEU A 422 4.59 -11.41 8.78
N ASN A 423 3.84 -10.29 8.77
CA ASN A 423 3.27 -9.73 9.99
C ASN A 423 2.32 -10.74 10.68
N ASN A 424 1.41 -11.37 9.92
CA ASN A 424 0.49 -12.36 10.46
C ASN A 424 1.24 -13.57 11.04
N GLU A 425 2.27 -14.06 10.34
CA GLU A 425 3.07 -15.21 10.77
C GLU A 425 3.85 -14.91 12.05
N ILE A 426 4.61 -13.80 12.06
CA ILE A 426 5.45 -13.41 13.19
C ILE A 426 4.60 -13.12 14.41
N GLN A 427 3.50 -12.38 14.24
CA GLN A 427 2.59 -12.06 15.34
C GLN A 427 1.98 -13.33 15.97
N LEU A 428 1.55 -14.29 15.16
CA LEU A 428 0.94 -15.50 15.71
C LEU A 428 2.00 -16.36 16.44
N PHE A 429 3.19 -16.49 15.84
CA PHE A 429 4.31 -17.20 16.47
C PHE A 429 4.70 -16.56 17.79
N SER A 430 4.92 -15.23 17.81
CA SER A 430 5.31 -14.51 19.02
C SER A 430 4.20 -14.54 20.08
N LYS A 431 2.93 -14.38 19.68
CA LYS A 431 1.80 -14.50 20.61
C LYS A 431 1.73 -15.88 21.28
N SER A 432 1.97 -16.95 20.54
CA SER A 432 1.97 -18.31 21.11
C SER A 432 3.14 -18.52 22.06
N ALA A 433 4.35 -18.09 21.67
CA ALA A 433 5.54 -18.19 22.51
C ALA A 433 5.43 -17.36 23.80
N VAL A 434 4.92 -16.12 23.70
CA VAL A 434 4.70 -15.26 24.89
C VAL A 434 3.61 -15.84 25.79
N ARG A 435 2.53 -16.38 25.21
CA ARG A 435 1.46 -17.03 26.00
C ARG A 435 2.01 -18.24 26.78
N GLU A 436 2.83 -19.06 26.16
CA GLU A 436 3.42 -20.22 26.82
C GLU A 436 4.32 -19.80 27.99
N ARG A 437 5.19 -18.82 27.78
CA ARG A 437 6.02 -18.26 28.87
C ARG A 437 5.18 -17.67 30.01
N LEU A 438 4.06 -17.02 29.71
CA LEU A 438 3.16 -16.48 30.73
C LEU A 438 2.42 -17.59 31.49
N ARG A 439 2.06 -18.70 30.81
CA ARG A 439 1.46 -19.87 31.47
C ARG A 439 2.38 -20.48 32.53
N GLU A 440 3.68 -20.47 32.33
CA GLU A 440 4.66 -20.93 33.30
C GLU A 440 4.71 -20.03 34.55
N THR A 441 4.43 -18.74 34.41
CA THR A 441 4.52 -17.76 35.50
C THR A 441 3.17 -17.43 36.12
N VAL A 442 2.09 -17.46 35.36
CA VAL A 442 0.71 -17.17 35.80
C VAL A 442 0.01 -18.50 36.13
N THR A 443 0.38 -19.10 37.25
CA THR A 443 -0.19 -20.35 37.73
C THR A 443 -0.93 -20.10 39.05
N GLU A 444 -1.88 -20.97 39.40
CA GLU A 444 -2.60 -20.91 40.68
C GLU A 444 -1.67 -21.00 41.90
N VAL A 445 -0.47 -21.57 41.72
CA VAL A 445 0.55 -21.66 42.78
C VAL A 445 1.27 -20.32 43.00
N ASN A 446 1.18 -19.38 42.07
CA ASN A 446 1.79 -18.07 42.21
C ASN A 446 0.96 -17.20 43.16
N ALA A 447 1.47 -16.92 44.34
CA ALA A 447 0.80 -16.12 45.36
C ALA A 447 0.38 -14.69 44.90
N GLN A 448 1.00 -14.16 43.85
CA GLN A 448 0.67 -12.82 43.31
C GLN A 448 -0.63 -12.81 42.48
N LEU A 449 -1.02 -13.93 41.88
CA LEU A 449 -2.22 -14.01 41.04
C LEU A 449 -3.51 -13.80 41.85
N PRO A 450 -3.73 -14.53 42.98
CA PRO A 450 -4.91 -14.29 43.84
C PRO A 450 -4.97 -12.86 44.37
N ILE A 451 -3.82 -12.29 44.77
CA ILE A 451 -3.74 -10.90 45.25
C ILE A 451 -4.18 -9.92 44.16
N ALA A 452 -3.66 -10.05 42.95
CA ALA A 452 -4.03 -9.19 41.84
C ALA A 452 -5.54 -9.32 41.49
N LEU A 453 -6.07 -10.54 41.48
CA LEU A 453 -7.50 -10.77 41.25
C LEU A 453 -8.37 -10.16 42.35
N LEU A 454 -7.98 -10.30 43.64
CA LEU A 454 -8.69 -9.68 44.76
C LEU A 454 -8.65 -8.15 44.68
N ASP A 455 -7.53 -7.55 44.31
CA ASP A 455 -7.43 -6.09 44.16
C ASP A 455 -8.37 -5.58 43.07
N ILE A 456 -8.44 -6.28 41.94
CA ILE A 456 -9.37 -5.93 40.84
C ILE A 456 -10.82 -6.15 41.33
N GLN A 457 -11.11 -7.27 41.97
CA GLN A 457 -12.44 -7.60 42.51
C GLN A 457 -12.92 -6.54 43.50
N ASN A 458 -12.06 -6.14 44.44
CA ASN A 458 -12.38 -5.11 45.44
C ASN A 458 -12.71 -3.75 44.80
N LYS A 459 -12.04 -3.40 43.70
CA LYS A 459 -12.38 -2.18 42.94
C LYS A 459 -13.81 -2.22 42.39
N TYR A 460 -14.27 -3.38 41.90
CA TYR A 460 -15.62 -3.53 41.37
C TYR A 460 -16.67 -3.61 42.49
N ILE A 461 -16.35 -4.23 43.62
CA ILE A 461 -17.21 -4.24 44.81
C ILE A 461 -17.40 -2.82 45.34
N ASN A 462 -16.30 -2.05 45.45
CA ASN A 462 -16.36 -0.66 45.89
C ASN A 462 -17.12 0.26 44.88
N ALA A 463 -17.21 -0.15 43.62
CA ALA A 463 -18.02 0.50 42.61
C ALA A 463 -19.50 0.07 42.62
N GLY A 464 -19.92 -0.78 43.56
CA GLY A 464 -21.31 -1.19 43.77
C GLY A 464 -21.72 -2.52 43.14
N SER A 465 -20.79 -3.32 42.62
CA SER A 465 -21.08 -4.65 42.09
C SER A 465 -21.23 -5.68 43.22
N ASP A 466 -22.11 -6.66 43.05
CA ASP A 466 -22.18 -7.81 43.95
C ASP A 466 -20.94 -8.71 43.84
N ILE A 467 -20.68 -9.52 44.87
CA ILE A 467 -19.45 -10.32 44.97
C ILE A 467 -19.29 -11.31 43.80
N TYR A 468 -20.38 -11.95 43.35
CA TYR A 468 -20.33 -12.93 42.27
C TYR A 468 -20.04 -12.26 40.90
N THR A 469 -20.73 -11.17 40.61
CA THR A 469 -20.49 -10.36 39.41
C THR A 469 -19.08 -9.77 39.42
N ALA A 470 -18.64 -9.20 40.57
CA ALA A 470 -17.29 -8.65 40.72
C ALA A 470 -16.20 -9.70 40.48
N LYS A 471 -16.39 -10.96 40.91
CA LYS A 471 -15.46 -12.05 40.62
C LYS A 471 -15.35 -12.33 39.13
N GLY A 472 -16.48 -12.53 38.43
CA GLY A 472 -16.48 -12.78 36.97
C GLY A 472 -15.86 -11.64 36.17
N VAL A 473 -16.18 -10.39 36.53
CA VAL A 473 -15.63 -9.19 35.88
C VAL A 473 -14.13 -9.06 36.16
N SER A 474 -13.64 -9.40 37.38
CA SER A 474 -12.22 -9.35 37.73
C SER A 474 -11.40 -10.35 36.89
N GLU A 475 -11.89 -11.58 36.69
CA GLU A 475 -11.27 -12.59 35.86
C GLU A 475 -11.23 -12.14 34.38
N ALA A 476 -12.33 -11.59 33.86
CA ALA A 476 -12.40 -11.05 32.50
C ALA A 476 -11.44 -9.87 32.32
N HIS A 477 -11.37 -8.97 33.30
CA HIS A 477 -10.45 -7.82 33.27
C HIS A 477 -8.99 -8.28 33.29
N PHE A 478 -8.64 -9.23 34.16
CA PHE A 478 -7.30 -9.79 34.23
C PHE A 478 -6.91 -10.47 32.91
N ASN A 479 -7.79 -11.29 32.32
CA ASN A 479 -7.58 -11.92 31.02
C ASN A 479 -7.36 -10.90 29.91
N LYS A 480 -8.08 -9.76 29.94
CA LYS A 480 -7.87 -8.64 29.02
C LYS A 480 -6.46 -8.04 29.17
N LEU A 481 -6.00 -7.79 30.42
CA LEU A 481 -4.65 -7.26 30.67
C LEU A 481 -3.56 -8.22 30.18
N VAL A 482 -3.72 -9.53 30.45
CA VAL A 482 -2.80 -10.56 29.93
C VAL A 482 -2.80 -10.57 28.39
N GLY A 483 -3.97 -10.48 27.77
CA GLY A 483 -4.10 -10.39 26.31
C GLY A 483 -3.38 -9.16 25.73
N GLN A 484 -3.53 -8.00 26.35
CA GLN A 484 -2.82 -6.78 25.96
C GLN A 484 -1.30 -6.93 26.11
N GLN A 485 -0.84 -7.55 27.20
CA GLN A 485 0.57 -7.81 27.43
C GLN A 485 1.17 -8.77 26.38
N ILE A 486 0.44 -9.84 26.02
CA ILE A 486 0.84 -10.77 24.96
C ILE A 486 0.97 -10.02 23.63
N LEU A 487 -0.02 -9.20 23.30
CA LEU A 487 -0.04 -8.46 22.05
C LEU A 487 1.08 -7.40 21.97
N ALA A 488 1.33 -6.67 23.07
CA ALA A 488 2.40 -5.68 23.14
C ALA A 488 3.79 -6.33 22.96
N ARG A 489 4.05 -7.44 23.67
CA ARG A 489 5.32 -8.19 23.54
C ARG A 489 5.48 -8.77 22.13
N ALA A 490 4.44 -9.38 21.56
CA ALA A 490 4.50 -9.89 20.19
C ALA A 490 4.73 -8.77 19.15
N THR A 491 4.18 -7.59 19.38
CA THR A 491 4.43 -6.42 18.55
C THR A 491 5.89 -5.95 18.65
N ARG A 492 6.46 -5.95 19.84
CA ARG A 492 7.87 -5.65 20.07
C ARG A 492 8.79 -6.65 19.37
N ASP A 493 8.54 -7.96 19.52
CA ASP A 493 9.31 -9.03 18.85
C ASP A 493 9.32 -8.85 17.32
N TYR A 494 8.19 -8.38 16.74
CA TYR A 494 8.14 -8.04 15.31
C TYR A 494 9.10 -6.91 14.96
N TYR A 495 9.14 -5.83 15.78
CA TYR A 495 10.06 -4.73 15.52
C TYR A 495 11.52 -5.12 15.71
N ASP A 496 11.84 -5.98 16.69
CA ASP A 496 13.18 -6.55 16.89
C ASP A 496 13.64 -7.30 15.63
N LEU A 497 12.78 -8.17 15.09
CA LEU A 497 13.10 -8.92 13.88
C LEU A 497 13.30 -8.01 12.67
N MET A 498 12.42 -7.01 12.49
CA MET A 498 12.51 -6.07 11.38
C MET A 498 13.75 -5.17 11.49
N PHE A 499 14.14 -4.78 12.70
CA PHE A 499 15.37 -4.04 12.93
C PHE A 499 16.59 -4.84 12.46
N VAL A 500 16.71 -6.10 12.89
CA VAL A 500 17.79 -7.01 12.46
C VAL A 500 17.79 -7.18 10.94
N ALA A 501 16.61 -7.36 10.34
CA ALA A 501 16.48 -7.52 8.89
C ALA A 501 16.92 -6.27 8.12
N VAL A 502 16.58 -5.05 8.59
CA VAL A 502 17.05 -3.79 7.97
C VAL A 502 18.57 -3.65 8.10
N VAL A 503 19.13 -3.93 9.28
CA VAL A 503 20.60 -3.90 9.49
C VAL A 503 21.29 -4.87 8.56
N PHE A 504 20.74 -6.07 8.35
CA PHE A 504 21.27 -7.06 7.41
C PHE A 504 21.24 -6.53 5.95
N VAL A 505 20.17 -5.87 5.53
CA VAL A 505 20.10 -5.22 4.20
C VAL A 505 21.16 -4.12 4.06
N ILE A 506 21.37 -3.30 5.10
CA ILE A 506 22.43 -2.28 5.11
C ILE A 506 23.80 -2.94 4.96
N ALA A 507 24.07 -4.00 5.71
CA ALA A 507 25.34 -4.74 5.64
C ALA A 507 25.58 -5.31 4.23
N ILE A 508 24.57 -5.92 3.61
CA ILE A 508 24.65 -6.38 2.22
C ILE A 508 25.01 -5.23 1.27
N LEU A 509 24.33 -4.08 1.39
CA LEU A 509 24.58 -2.93 0.52
C LEU A 509 25.99 -2.34 0.68
N LEU A 510 26.56 -2.41 1.88
CA LEU A 510 27.93 -1.96 2.16
C LEU A 510 28.97 -2.95 1.62
N LEU A 511 28.69 -4.26 1.67
CA LEU A 511 29.61 -5.33 1.25
C LEU A 511 29.57 -5.62 -0.24
N LEU A 512 28.58 -5.15 -1.00
CA LEU A 512 28.46 -5.39 -2.44
C LEU A 512 29.20 -4.29 -3.25
N PRO A 513 30.49 -4.44 -3.58
CA PRO A 513 31.23 -3.45 -4.39
C PRO A 513 30.80 -3.45 -5.86
N GLN A 514 29.96 -4.40 -6.25
CA GLN A 514 29.57 -4.63 -7.65
C GLN A 514 28.36 -3.80 -8.13
N ILE A 515 27.76 -2.98 -7.27
CA ILE A 515 26.68 -2.08 -7.71
C ILE A 515 27.34 -0.92 -8.46
N LYS A 516 27.59 -1.15 -9.75
CA LYS A 516 28.18 -0.15 -10.64
C LYS A 516 27.27 1.08 -10.72
N LYS A 517 27.89 2.26 -10.84
CA LYS A 517 27.18 3.52 -11.05
C LYS A 517 26.16 3.37 -12.18
N VAL A 518 24.87 3.50 -11.85
CA VAL A 518 23.82 3.62 -12.86
C VAL A 518 23.82 5.06 -13.34
N VAL A 519 24.03 5.27 -14.63
CA VAL A 519 23.91 6.60 -15.23
C VAL A 519 22.44 6.96 -15.21
N LEU A 520 22.10 8.03 -14.49
CA LEU A 520 20.74 8.52 -14.40
C LEU A 520 20.27 9.03 -15.78
N ARG A 521 19.25 8.40 -16.32
CA ARG A 521 18.58 8.86 -17.53
C ARG A 521 17.54 9.90 -17.17
N LEU A 522 17.96 11.14 -17.15
CA LEU A 522 17.14 12.27 -16.71
C LEU A 522 16.35 12.92 -17.84
N GLN A 523 16.70 12.62 -19.11
CA GLN A 523 16.14 13.28 -20.30
C GLN A 523 14.72 12.81 -20.61
N LYS A 524 13.92 13.71 -21.18
CA LYS A 524 12.51 13.51 -21.56
C LYS A 524 12.32 12.40 -22.59
N GLU A 525 13.29 12.20 -23.49
CA GLU A 525 13.27 11.19 -24.55
C GLU A 525 13.27 9.73 -24.03
N THR A 526 13.63 9.53 -22.76
CA THR A 526 13.67 8.22 -22.13
C THR A 526 12.42 7.91 -21.30
N ILE A 527 11.37 8.72 -21.42
CA ILE A 527 10.08 8.46 -20.77
C ILE A 527 9.45 7.23 -21.40
N PRO A 528 8.98 6.26 -20.61
CA PRO A 528 8.41 5.00 -21.13
C PRO A 528 6.96 5.17 -21.61
N TYR A 529 6.76 5.99 -22.67
CA TYR A 529 5.44 6.16 -23.30
C TYR A 529 5.55 6.14 -24.82
#